data_20719ddb7c3b429db20ebbc18bba82f9
#
_entry.id   20719ddb7c3b429db20ebbc18bba82f9
#
_cell.length_a   1.000
_cell.length_b   1.000
_cell.length_c   1.000
_cell.angle_alpha   90.00
_cell.angle_beta   90.00
_cell.angle_gamma   90.00
#
_symmetry.space_group_name_H-M   'P 1'
#
loop_
_entity.id
_entity.type
_entity.pdbx_description
1 polymer ?
#
loop_
_entity_poly.entity_id
_entity_poly.type
_entity_poly.pdbx_seq_one_letter_code
_entity_poly.pdbx_strand_id
1 'polypeptide(L)'
;MRKEIERIVTEYETENIHVGVLGSHSALEIASGARQEGFQTVVVCQRGREKTYTKYYENLFDHVIMLDKFQEIVKPENVERLNSLQTVFVPNRSFSVYAGYENIEEKFKVPMLGNRYMLRTEERNTPRNQHYLLKQAKILTPMTFTSPEEIDRLAIVKVSERERAIERAFFYASSPEEYHKKASERINKGIISQEALKQAVIEEYIIGAKFNANFFWSPLSEELDLLGFDKRVQTDLDGILDLPANEQLELKVPTQNIEIGHMGVTMRESQLEMIFEAGERFVEACKKEYPPGIIGLFALQGAVTKDLKFYVFDVSPRVPGCPCVEPTSPYMKYKYGFEVGPGRRVAMEIKRAVKAGKLADVVT
;
A
#
# COMPACT_ATOMS: atom_id res chain seq x y z
N MET A 1 0.29 -15.98 18.20
CA MET A 1 1.04 -15.65 16.98
C MET A 1 2.45 -15.15 17.26
N ARG A 2 2.69 -13.97 17.88
CA ARG A 2 4.04 -13.39 18.01
C ARG A 2 5.07 -14.34 18.65
N LYS A 3 4.79 -14.92 19.82
CA LYS A 3 5.67 -15.92 20.45
C LYS A 3 5.95 -17.15 19.59
N GLU A 4 5.00 -17.53 18.74
CA GLU A 4 5.16 -18.65 17.82
C GLU A 4 6.10 -18.29 16.66
N ILE A 5 5.96 -17.07 16.11
CA ILE A 5 6.87 -16.56 15.09
C ILE A 5 8.28 -16.40 15.66
N GLU A 6 8.43 -15.86 16.87
CA GLU A 6 9.73 -15.77 17.57
C GLU A 6 10.41 -17.15 17.69
N ARG A 7 9.64 -18.20 18.04
CA ARG A 7 10.16 -19.57 18.07
C ARG A 7 10.60 -20.06 16.68
N ILE A 8 9.75 -19.89 15.67
CA ILE A 8 10.08 -20.30 14.29
C ILE A 8 11.36 -19.63 13.82
N VAL A 9 11.51 -18.33 14.06
CA VAL A 9 12.70 -17.57 13.68
C VAL A 9 13.97 -18.06 14.36
N THR A 10 13.89 -18.53 15.61
CA THR A 10 15.06 -19.09 16.32
C THR A 10 15.53 -20.42 15.75
N GLU A 11 14.66 -21.14 15.02
CA GLU A 11 14.99 -22.39 14.35
C GLU A 11 15.58 -22.17 12.93
N TYR A 12 15.54 -20.93 12.40
CA TYR A 12 16.07 -20.61 11.07
C TYR A 12 17.61 -20.54 11.08
N GLU A 13 18.20 -21.21 10.10
CA GLU A 13 19.63 -21.08 9.80
C GLU A 13 19.87 -19.77 9.03
N THR A 14 20.65 -18.89 9.61
CA THR A 14 20.82 -17.51 9.10
C THR A 14 21.32 -17.41 7.66
N GLU A 15 22.02 -18.45 7.18
CA GLU A 15 22.58 -18.50 5.82
C GLU A 15 21.56 -19.00 4.79
N ASN A 16 20.46 -19.63 5.23
CA ASN A 16 19.47 -20.29 4.37
C ASN A 16 18.13 -19.54 4.31
N ILE A 17 18.10 -18.30 4.76
CA ILE A 17 16.86 -17.49 4.75
C ILE A 17 16.49 -17.12 3.32
N HIS A 18 15.22 -17.36 2.96
CA HIS A 18 14.62 -16.96 1.71
C HIS A 18 13.69 -15.77 1.91
N VAL A 19 13.60 -14.91 0.91
CA VAL A 19 12.58 -13.85 0.85
C VAL A 19 11.40 -14.32 0.01
N GLY A 20 10.23 -14.41 0.63
CA GLY A 20 9.01 -14.88 0.00
C GLY A 20 8.02 -13.76 -0.30
N VAL A 21 7.26 -13.89 -1.40
CA VAL A 21 6.24 -12.93 -1.81
C VAL A 21 5.11 -13.62 -2.57
N LEU A 22 3.90 -13.03 -2.48
CA LEU A 22 2.77 -13.43 -3.34
C LEU A 22 3.00 -12.90 -4.76
N GLY A 23 2.89 -13.77 -5.78
CA GLY A 23 3.08 -13.44 -7.20
C GLY A 23 2.00 -12.52 -7.75
N SER A 24 2.05 -11.27 -7.36
CA SER A 24 1.21 -10.15 -7.78
C SER A 24 1.89 -8.87 -7.32
N HIS A 25 1.36 -7.70 -7.62
CA HIS A 25 1.73 -6.38 -7.09
C HIS A 25 3.11 -6.30 -6.38
N SER A 26 4.09 -5.66 -6.94
CA SER A 26 5.46 -5.48 -6.38
C SER A 26 6.29 -6.77 -6.18
N ALA A 27 5.84 -7.94 -6.64
CA ALA A 27 6.58 -9.19 -6.42
C ALA A 27 7.93 -9.21 -7.14
N LEU A 28 8.01 -8.67 -8.36
CA LEU A 28 9.26 -8.58 -9.13
C LEU A 28 10.28 -7.68 -8.44
N GLU A 29 9.83 -6.55 -7.93
CA GLU A 29 10.65 -5.58 -7.22
C GLU A 29 11.22 -6.16 -5.92
N ILE A 30 10.37 -6.84 -5.12
CA ILE A 30 10.79 -7.50 -3.88
C ILE A 30 11.83 -8.58 -4.18
N ALA A 31 11.59 -9.42 -5.18
CA ALA A 31 12.52 -10.47 -5.56
C ALA A 31 13.84 -9.91 -6.11
N SER A 32 13.78 -8.89 -6.97
CA SER A 32 14.97 -8.20 -7.48
C SER A 32 15.83 -7.66 -6.35
N GLY A 33 15.23 -6.94 -5.41
CA GLY A 33 15.94 -6.39 -4.26
C GLY A 33 16.51 -7.48 -3.33
N ALA A 34 15.80 -8.57 -3.13
CA ALA A 34 16.28 -9.72 -2.36
C ALA A 34 17.53 -10.35 -2.98
N ARG A 35 17.52 -10.56 -4.29
CA ARG A 35 18.68 -11.09 -5.02
C ARG A 35 19.87 -10.14 -5.01
N GLN A 36 19.65 -8.83 -5.11
CA GLN A 36 20.72 -7.83 -5.00
C GLN A 36 21.44 -7.92 -3.65
N GLU A 37 20.73 -8.31 -2.58
CA GLU A 37 21.30 -8.50 -1.25
C GLU A 37 21.77 -9.94 -0.96
N GLY A 38 21.66 -10.85 -1.94
CA GLY A 38 22.18 -12.21 -1.88
C GLY A 38 21.22 -13.25 -1.30
N PHE A 39 19.93 -12.93 -1.16
CA PHE A 39 18.91 -13.88 -0.73
C PHE A 39 18.41 -14.74 -1.90
N GLN A 40 18.08 -15.98 -1.60
CA GLN A 40 17.20 -16.79 -2.44
C GLN A 40 15.75 -16.32 -2.28
N THR A 41 14.92 -16.62 -3.28
CA THR A 41 13.58 -16.05 -3.39
C THR A 41 12.51 -17.11 -3.60
N VAL A 42 11.36 -16.89 -2.99
CA VAL A 42 10.18 -17.76 -3.10
C VAL A 42 9.00 -16.94 -3.62
N VAL A 43 8.38 -17.39 -4.71
CA VAL A 43 7.12 -16.80 -5.18
C VAL A 43 5.97 -17.77 -5.02
N VAL A 44 4.87 -17.29 -4.45
CA VAL A 44 3.61 -18.04 -4.38
C VAL A 44 2.71 -17.56 -5.51
N CYS A 45 2.48 -18.40 -6.50
CA CYS A 45 1.71 -18.10 -7.71
C CYS A 45 0.32 -18.75 -7.70
N GLN A 46 -0.62 -18.12 -8.38
CA GLN A 46 -1.91 -18.73 -8.70
C GLN A 46 -1.93 -19.20 -10.14
N ARG A 47 -2.45 -20.42 -10.38
CA ARG A 47 -2.64 -20.98 -11.73
C ARG A 47 -3.40 -20.01 -12.63
N GLY A 48 -2.88 -19.83 -13.85
CA GLY A 48 -3.41 -18.88 -14.83
C GLY A 48 -2.88 -17.45 -14.69
N ARG A 49 -2.12 -17.14 -13.62
CA ARG A 49 -1.48 -15.82 -13.39
C ARG A 49 0.04 -15.92 -13.17
N GLU A 50 0.63 -17.09 -13.38
CA GLU A 50 2.02 -17.39 -13.05
C GLU A 50 3.04 -16.95 -14.11
N LYS A 51 2.64 -16.79 -15.38
CA LYS A 51 3.57 -16.60 -16.51
C LYS A 51 4.59 -15.47 -16.33
N THR A 52 4.19 -14.37 -15.65
CA THR A 52 5.11 -13.28 -15.34
C THR A 52 6.33 -13.78 -14.57
N TYR A 53 6.13 -14.69 -13.61
CA TYR A 53 7.13 -15.14 -12.64
C TYR A 53 7.85 -16.42 -13.08
N THR A 54 7.19 -17.27 -13.87
CA THR A 54 7.69 -18.60 -14.24
C THR A 54 8.20 -18.69 -15.68
N LYS A 55 8.03 -17.60 -16.47
CA LYS A 55 8.46 -17.57 -17.87
C LYS A 55 9.24 -16.31 -18.21
N TYR A 56 8.70 -15.12 -17.85
CA TYR A 56 9.30 -13.87 -18.30
C TYR A 56 10.40 -13.37 -17.36
N TYR A 57 10.23 -13.60 -16.05
CA TYR A 57 11.17 -13.21 -15.00
C TYR A 57 11.52 -14.40 -14.09
N GLU A 58 11.62 -15.60 -14.67
CA GLU A 58 11.94 -16.84 -13.94
C GLU A 58 13.28 -16.78 -13.21
N ASN A 59 14.23 -16.03 -13.75
CA ASN A 59 15.55 -15.83 -13.17
C ASN A 59 15.53 -15.09 -11.81
N LEU A 60 14.41 -14.47 -11.45
CA LEU A 60 14.25 -13.79 -10.15
C LEU A 60 13.82 -14.74 -9.03
N PHE A 61 13.39 -15.99 -9.35
CA PHE A 61 12.77 -16.86 -8.34
C PHE A 61 13.47 -18.24 -8.32
N ASP A 62 13.97 -18.59 -7.14
CA ASP A 62 14.62 -19.89 -6.91
C ASP A 62 13.56 -20.96 -6.63
N HIS A 63 12.44 -20.58 -5.98
CA HIS A 63 11.35 -21.49 -5.65
C HIS A 63 9.99 -20.91 -6.07
N VAL A 64 9.17 -21.76 -6.68
CA VAL A 64 7.79 -21.45 -7.06
C VAL A 64 6.83 -22.36 -6.32
N ILE A 65 5.90 -21.79 -5.58
CA ILE A 65 4.78 -22.50 -4.94
C ILE A 65 3.52 -22.20 -5.76
N MET A 66 2.97 -23.23 -6.40
CA MET A 66 1.79 -23.08 -7.25
C MET A 66 0.52 -23.42 -6.48
N LEU A 67 -0.45 -22.51 -6.45
CA LEU A 67 -1.75 -22.65 -5.83
C LEU A 67 -2.86 -22.56 -6.88
N ASP A 68 -4.01 -23.18 -6.62
CA ASP A 68 -5.20 -22.97 -7.46
C ASP A 68 -5.83 -21.61 -7.17
N LYS A 69 -5.84 -21.18 -5.91
CA LYS A 69 -6.27 -19.84 -5.47
C LYS A 69 -5.30 -19.27 -4.44
N PHE A 70 -5.02 -17.99 -4.50
CA PHE A 70 -4.14 -17.32 -3.54
C PHE A 70 -4.56 -17.46 -2.07
N GLN A 71 -5.85 -17.60 -1.80
CA GLN A 71 -6.36 -17.84 -0.44
C GLN A 71 -5.81 -19.11 0.21
N GLU A 72 -5.36 -20.08 -0.59
CA GLU A 72 -4.80 -21.34 -0.09
C GLU A 72 -3.41 -21.18 0.55
N ILE A 73 -2.79 -20.01 0.43
CA ILE A 73 -1.49 -19.73 1.05
C ILE A 73 -1.50 -19.99 2.57
N VAL A 74 -2.64 -19.81 3.22
CA VAL A 74 -2.80 -19.99 4.67
C VAL A 74 -3.12 -21.44 5.09
N LYS A 75 -3.24 -22.36 4.15
CA LYS A 75 -3.41 -23.78 4.45
C LYS A 75 -2.15 -24.34 5.13
N PRO A 76 -2.30 -25.27 6.10
CA PRO A 76 -1.17 -25.81 6.85
C PRO A 76 -0.01 -26.30 5.97
N GLU A 77 -0.30 -27.02 4.89
CA GLU A 77 0.71 -27.57 3.98
C GLU A 77 1.53 -26.48 3.28
N ASN A 78 0.92 -25.33 2.95
CA ASN A 78 1.62 -24.23 2.31
C ASN A 78 2.43 -23.39 3.32
N VAL A 79 1.89 -23.22 4.53
CA VAL A 79 2.60 -22.62 5.65
C VAL A 79 3.85 -23.44 6.01
N GLU A 80 3.70 -24.78 6.13
CA GLU A 80 4.82 -25.68 6.39
C GLU A 80 5.87 -25.63 5.27
N ARG A 81 5.45 -25.59 4.01
CA ARG A 81 6.36 -25.47 2.85
C ARG A 81 7.13 -24.15 2.89
N LEU A 82 6.51 -23.03 3.23
CA LEU A 82 7.19 -21.75 3.38
C LEU A 82 8.18 -21.77 4.55
N ASN A 83 7.80 -22.36 5.70
CA ASN A 83 8.68 -22.49 6.85
C ASN A 83 9.85 -23.44 6.59
N SER A 84 9.64 -24.56 5.86
CA SER A 84 10.74 -25.47 5.49
C SER A 84 11.76 -24.82 4.56
N LEU A 85 11.37 -23.80 3.81
CA LEU A 85 12.25 -22.93 3.02
C LEU A 85 12.79 -21.74 3.87
N GLN A 86 12.59 -21.75 5.18
CA GLN A 86 13.04 -20.67 6.08
C GLN A 86 12.68 -19.27 5.54
N THR A 87 11.44 -19.12 5.13
CA THR A 87 10.98 -17.94 4.41
C THR A 87 10.64 -16.78 5.34
N VAL A 88 11.21 -15.62 5.09
CA VAL A 88 10.69 -14.33 5.58
C VAL A 88 9.76 -13.77 4.49
N PHE A 89 8.47 -13.75 4.78
CA PHE A 89 7.46 -13.34 3.81
C PHE A 89 7.27 -11.81 3.82
N VAL A 90 7.27 -11.21 2.63
CA VAL A 90 7.08 -9.76 2.46
C VAL A 90 5.66 -9.50 1.95
N PRO A 91 4.80 -8.84 2.75
CA PRO A 91 3.40 -8.63 2.38
C PRO A 91 3.26 -7.53 1.32
N ASN A 92 2.46 -7.79 0.31
CA ASN A 92 1.99 -6.82 -0.67
C ASN A 92 0.46 -6.66 -0.60
N ARG A 93 -0.12 -5.72 -1.36
CA ARG A 93 -1.58 -5.49 -1.35
C ARG A 93 -2.38 -6.74 -1.68
N SER A 94 -1.94 -7.50 -2.67
CA SER A 94 -2.64 -8.71 -3.11
C SER A 94 -2.68 -9.78 -2.03
N PHE A 95 -1.62 -9.91 -1.22
CA PHE A 95 -1.62 -10.82 -0.08
C PHE A 95 -2.72 -10.46 0.92
N SER A 96 -2.82 -9.20 1.31
CA SER A 96 -3.86 -8.73 2.24
C SER A 96 -5.28 -8.99 1.71
N VAL A 97 -5.49 -8.71 0.41
CA VAL A 97 -6.82 -8.87 -0.22
C VAL A 97 -7.22 -10.34 -0.35
N TYR A 98 -6.32 -11.20 -0.83
CA TYR A 98 -6.66 -12.58 -1.16
C TYR A 98 -6.59 -13.52 0.04
N ALA A 99 -5.61 -13.39 0.93
CA ALA A 99 -5.52 -14.21 2.13
C ALA A 99 -6.57 -13.82 3.18
N GLY A 100 -6.87 -12.52 3.26
CA GLY A 100 -7.77 -11.93 4.25
C GLY A 100 -7.11 -11.71 5.61
N TYR A 101 -7.45 -10.60 6.27
CA TYR A 101 -6.77 -10.16 7.50
C TYR A 101 -6.84 -11.14 8.65
N GLU A 102 -8.00 -11.75 8.90
CA GLU A 102 -8.17 -12.75 9.96
C GLU A 102 -7.27 -13.98 9.75
N ASN A 103 -7.20 -14.47 8.52
CA ASN A 103 -6.34 -15.59 8.18
C ASN A 103 -4.86 -15.24 8.31
N ILE A 104 -4.47 -14.02 7.93
CA ILE A 104 -3.10 -13.52 8.09
C ILE A 104 -2.71 -13.45 9.57
N GLU A 105 -3.60 -12.97 10.41
CA GLU A 105 -3.36 -12.76 11.85
C GLU A 105 -3.39 -14.06 12.65
N GLU A 106 -4.21 -15.05 12.26
CA GLU A 106 -4.46 -16.25 13.04
C GLU A 106 -3.85 -17.52 12.46
N LYS A 107 -3.79 -17.65 11.11
CA LYS A 107 -3.43 -18.91 10.44
C LYS A 107 -2.10 -18.85 9.70
N PHE A 108 -1.69 -17.67 9.20
CA PHE A 108 -0.45 -17.55 8.45
C PHE A 108 0.77 -17.52 9.39
N LYS A 109 1.18 -18.71 9.87
CA LYS A 109 2.30 -18.90 10.81
C LYS A 109 3.65 -18.93 10.09
N VAL A 110 3.89 -17.96 9.22
CA VAL A 110 5.17 -17.72 8.55
C VAL A 110 5.71 -16.38 9.03
N PRO A 111 7.00 -16.26 9.35
CA PRO A 111 7.63 -14.98 9.69
C PRO A 111 7.36 -13.96 8.58
N MET A 112 6.64 -12.90 8.89
CA MET A 112 6.25 -11.88 7.94
C MET A 112 6.91 -10.56 8.30
N LEU A 113 7.67 -9.97 7.36
CA LEU A 113 8.25 -8.64 7.55
C LEU A 113 7.13 -7.62 7.82
N GLY A 114 7.30 -6.83 8.85
CA GLY A 114 6.31 -5.83 9.19
C GLY A 114 5.38 -6.24 10.33
N ASN A 115 4.40 -5.41 10.61
CA ASN A 115 3.39 -5.66 11.63
C ASN A 115 2.09 -6.17 10.97
N ARG A 116 1.80 -7.46 11.06
CA ARG A 116 0.63 -8.10 10.43
C ARG A 116 -0.71 -7.51 10.89
N TYR A 117 -0.76 -7.03 12.14
CA TYR A 117 -1.97 -6.41 12.69
C TYR A 117 -2.25 -5.02 12.13
N MET A 118 -1.27 -4.39 11.50
CA MET A 118 -1.44 -3.11 10.85
C MET A 118 -1.98 -3.23 9.42
N LEU A 119 -1.88 -4.39 8.77
CA LEU A 119 -2.37 -4.55 7.39
C LEU A 119 -3.85 -4.19 7.26
N ARG A 120 -4.67 -4.54 8.26
CA ARG A 120 -6.11 -4.22 8.27
C ARG A 120 -6.42 -2.74 8.41
N THR A 121 -5.46 -1.92 8.87
CA THR A 121 -5.67 -0.48 9.02
C THR A 121 -5.89 0.23 7.69
N GLU A 122 -5.54 -0.39 6.58
CA GLU A 122 -5.79 0.10 5.23
C GLU A 122 -7.30 0.13 4.89
N GLU A 123 -8.12 -0.69 5.59
CA GLU A 123 -9.56 -0.72 5.38
C GLU A 123 -10.27 0.38 6.17
N ARG A 124 -11.19 1.10 5.50
CA ARG A 124 -11.88 2.27 6.08
C ARG A 124 -12.92 1.93 7.14
N ASN A 125 -13.48 0.72 7.06
CA ASN A 125 -14.55 0.25 7.94
C ASN A 125 -14.05 -0.52 9.17
N THR A 126 -12.74 -0.56 9.40
CA THR A 126 -12.15 -1.18 10.59
C THR A 126 -11.95 -0.16 11.70
N PRO A 127 -12.16 -0.55 12.98
CA PRO A 127 -11.76 0.29 14.10
C PRO A 127 -10.27 0.61 14.06
N ARG A 128 -9.89 1.81 14.51
CA ARG A 128 -8.47 2.25 14.55
C ARG A 128 -7.75 2.14 13.20
N ASN A 129 -8.49 2.42 12.13
CA ASN A 129 -8.01 2.40 10.75
C ASN A 129 -7.00 3.52 10.45
N GLN A 130 -6.57 3.62 9.20
CA GLN A 130 -5.63 4.63 8.74
C GLN A 130 -6.05 6.08 9.08
N HIS A 131 -7.34 6.43 8.98
CA HIS A 131 -7.82 7.78 9.33
C HIS A 131 -7.69 8.06 10.82
N TYR A 132 -7.97 7.05 11.65
CA TYR A 132 -7.72 7.13 13.09
C TYR A 132 -6.24 7.39 13.37
N LEU A 133 -5.34 6.64 12.74
CA LEU A 133 -3.88 6.80 12.91
C LEU A 133 -3.39 8.16 12.44
N LEU A 134 -3.86 8.64 11.28
CA LEU A 134 -3.54 9.99 10.78
C LEU A 134 -3.98 11.08 11.76
N LYS A 135 -5.16 10.92 12.38
CA LYS A 135 -5.65 11.85 13.42
C LYS A 135 -4.77 11.82 14.66
N GLN A 136 -4.38 10.62 15.16
CA GLN A 136 -3.45 10.49 16.28
C GLN A 136 -2.09 11.10 15.98
N ALA A 137 -1.62 10.97 14.76
CA ALA A 137 -0.38 11.58 14.25
C ALA A 137 -0.49 13.11 14.03
N LYS A 138 -1.67 13.70 14.19
CA LYS A 138 -1.94 15.12 13.89
C LYS A 138 -1.53 15.49 12.45
N ILE A 139 -1.70 14.58 11.51
CA ILE A 139 -1.48 14.81 10.09
C ILE A 139 -2.76 15.43 9.50
N LEU A 140 -2.60 16.42 8.63
CA LEU A 140 -3.74 17.04 7.97
C LEU A 140 -4.45 16.02 7.07
N THR A 141 -5.75 15.91 7.24
CA THR A 141 -6.62 15.06 6.43
C THR A 141 -7.75 15.87 5.83
N PRO A 142 -8.34 15.44 4.69
CA PRO A 142 -9.57 16.05 4.21
C PRO A 142 -10.63 16.08 5.32
N MET A 143 -11.42 17.14 5.36
CA MET A 143 -12.57 17.21 6.25
C MET A 143 -13.60 16.16 5.83
N THR A 144 -14.20 15.46 6.79
CA THR A 144 -15.29 14.51 6.54
C THR A 144 -16.60 15.20 6.93
N PHE A 145 -17.58 15.16 6.02
CA PHE A 145 -18.93 15.64 6.26
C PHE A 145 -19.79 14.51 6.86
N THR A 146 -20.55 14.79 7.87
CA THR A 146 -21.42 13.79 8.53
C THR A 146 -22.73 13.60 7.79
N SER A 147 -23.15 14.60 7.03
CA SER A 147 -24.32 14.55 6.17
C SER A 147 -24.12 15.35 4.87
N PRO A 148 -24.88 15.04 3.81
CA PRO A 148 -24.82 15.82 2.56
C PRO A 148 -25.18 17.30 2.74
N GLU A 149 -26.00 17.64 3.75
CA GLU A 149 -26.45 18.98 4.05
C GLU A 149 -25.33 19.91 4.55
N GLU A 150 -24.22 19.32 5.00
CA GLU A 150 -23.03 20.04 5.47
C GLU A 150 -22.06 20.42 4.33
N ILE A 151 -22.33 19.99 3.09
CA ILE A 151 -21.44 20.25 1.95
C ILE A 151 -21.45 21.75 1.61
N ASP A 152 -20.37 22.44 1.97
CA ASP A 152 -20.15 23.87 1.75
C ASP A 152 -19.02 24.18 0.77
N ARG A 153 -18.35 23.13 0.26
CA ARG A 153 -17.20 23.16 -0.67
C ARG A 153 -17.15 21.93 -1.53
N LEU A 154 -16.20 21.90 -2.49
CA LEU A 154 -16.03 20.72 -3.35
C LEU A 154 -15.71 19.49 -2.49
N ALA A 155 -16.58 18.51 -2.56
CA ALA A 155 -16.48 17.23 -1.87
C ALA A 155 -16.42 16.06 -2.86
N ILE A 156 -15.81 14.97 -2.45
CA ILE A 156 -15.84 13.68 -3.11
C ILE A 156 -16.68 12.70 -2.29
N VAL A 157 -17.66 12.09 -2.94
CA VAL A 157 -18.52 11.07 -2.35
C VAL A 157 -17.98 9.70 -2.76
N LYS A 158 -17.49 8.95 -1.79
CA LYS A 158 -16.88 7.63 -1.97
C LYS A 158 -17.88 6.56 -1.57
N VAL A 159 -18.52 5.96 -2.55
CA VAL A 159 -19.51 4.91 -2.31
C VAL A 159 -18.79 3.57 -2.19
N SER A 160 -19.02 2.87 -1.07
CA SER A 160 -18.50 1.52 -0.84
C SER A 160 -19.42 0.50 -1.50
N GLU A 161 -18.91 -0.25 -2.46
CA GLU A 161 -19.62 -1.41 -3.00
C GLU A 161 -18.74 -2.66 -2.84
N ARG A 162 -19.30 -3.68 -2.19
CA ARG A 162 -18.61 -4.95 -1.93
C ARG A 162 -18.68 -5.97 -3.08
N GLU A 163 -19.62 -5.80 -4.02
CA GLU A 163 -19.84 -6.74 -5.13
C GLU A 163 -19.73 -6.00 -6.47
N ARG A 164 -18.66 -6.25 -7.28
CA ARG A 164 -18.35 -5.29 -8.35
C ARG A 164 -17.94 -5.81 -9.69
N ALA A 165 -18.57 -5.12 -10.68
CA ALA A 165 -18.00 -4.92 -12.02
C ALA A 165 -17.20 -3.58 -12.14
N ILE A 166 -17.37 -2.60 -11.23
CA ILE A 166 -16.81 -1.23 -11.32
C ILE A 166 -16.03 -0.90 -10.04
N GLU A 167 -14.74 -0.62 -10.14
CA GLU A 167 -13.83 -0.57 -8.99
C GLU A 167 -14.00 0.64 -8.06
N ARG A 168 -14.59 1.76 -8.49
CA ARG A 168 -14.80 2.96 -7.66
C ARG A 168 -15.97 3.80 -8.14
N ALA A 169 -17.09 3.78 -7.42
CA ALA A 169 -18.21 4.67 -7.65
C ALA A 169 -17.99 5.99 -6.89
N PHE A 170 -17.30 6.95 -7.52
CA PHE A 170 -17.12 8.28 -6.97
C PHE A 170 -17.96 9.29 -7.72
N PHE A 171 -18.40 10.33 -7.00
CA PHE A 171 -18.89 11.56 -7.63
C PHE A 171 -18.52 12.77 -6.78
N TYR A 172 -18.60 13.94 -7.39
CA TYR A 172 -18.23 15.19 -6.75
C TYR A 172 -19.46 16.07 -6.61
N ALA A 173 -19.53 16.82 -5.51
CA ALA A 173 -20.58 17.79 -5.26
C ALA A 173 -20.01 18.99 -4.47
N SER A 174 -20.49 20.19 -4.78
CA SER A 174 -20.09 21.43 -4.11
C SER A 174 -21.21 22.02 -3.26
N SER A 175 -22.39 21.40 -3.27
CA SER A 175 -23.55 21.77 -2.45
C SER A 175 -24.44 20.55 -2.20
N PRO A 176 -25.37 20.63 -1.22
CA PRO A 176 -26.38 19.62 -0.97
C PRO A 176 -27.24 19.31 -2.19
N GLU A 177 -27.68 20.34 -2.91
CA GLU A 177 -28.52 20.20 -4.11
C GLU A 177 -27.82 19.43 -5.21
N GLU A 178 -26.54 19.74 -5.43
CA GLU A 178 -25.71 19.04 -6.40
C GLU A 178 -25.50 17.57 -5.99
N TYR A 179 -25.29 17.31 -4.71
CA TYR A 179 -25.19 15.95 -4.18
C TYR A 179 -26.46 15.14 -4.49
N HIS A 180 -27.63 15.64 -4.09
CA HIS A 180 -28.90 14.93 -4.27
C HIS A 180 -29.23 14.69 -5.74
N LYS A 181 -28.98 15.68 -6.60
CA LYS A 181 -29.14 15.53 -8.06
C LYS A 181 -28.28 14.41 -8.60
N LYS A 182 -26.96 14.46 -8.35
CA LYS A 182 -26.00 13.49 -8.87
C LYS A 182 -26.19 12.09 -8.27
N ALA A 183 -26.58 11.98 -7.01
CA ALA A 183 -26.91 10.73 -6.36
C ALA A 183 -28.13 10.06 -7.03
N SER A 184 -29.22 10.81 -7.22
CA SER A 184 -30.44 10.34 -7.86
C SER A 184 -30.17 9.88 -9.31
N GLU A 185 -29.42 10.66 -10.08
CA GLU A 185 -29.02 10.27 -11.44
C GLU A 185 -28.27 8.93 -11.49
N ARG A 186 -27.37 8.69 -10.53
CA ARG A 186 -26.57 7.45 -10.46
C ARG A 186 -27.38 6.24 -10.00
N ILE A 187 -28.29 6.46 -9.05
CA ILE A 187 -29.24 5.41 -8.62
C ILE A 187 -30.14 5.01 -9.78
N ASN A 188 -30.73 5.99 -10.48
CA ASN A 188 -31.61 5.73 -11.61
C ASN A 188 -30.91 5.02 -12.77
N LYS A 189 -29.61 5.24 -12.96
CA LYS A 189 -28.76 4.54 -13.94
C LYS A 189 -28.24 3.19 -13.44
N GLY A 190 -28.56 2.77 -12.20
CA GLY A 190 -28.06 1.53 -11.62
C GLY A 190 -26.54 1.50 -11.33
N ILE A 191 -25.90 2.67 -11.29
CA ILE A 191 -24.45 2.79 -11.01
C ILE A 191 -24.15 2.58 -9.55
N ILE A 192 -25.03 3.05 -8.66
CA ILE A 192 -24.94 2.89 -7.19
C ILE A 192 -26.32 2.48 -6.64
N SER A 193 -26.33 1.75 -5.52
CA SER A 193 -27.56 1.46 -4.78
C SER A 193 -27.84 2.50 -3.70
N GLN A 194 -29.09 2.60 -3.25
CA GLN A 194 -29.45 3.45 -2.12
C GLN A 194 -28.76 3.02 -0.82
N GLU A 195 -28.62 1.72 -0.62
CA GLU A 195 -27.95 1.14 0.54
C GLU A 195 -26.46 1.48 0.56
N ALA A 196 -25.80 1.36 -0.59
CA ALA A 196 -24.40 1.73 -0.73
C ALA A 196 -24.17 3.24 -0.51
N LEU A 197 -25.09 4.08 -0.96
CA LEU A 197 -25.02 5.52 -0.75
C LEU A 197 -25.14 5.90 0.74
N LYS A 198 -25.97 5.20 1.53
CA LYS A 198 -26.09 5.44 2.98
C LYS A 198 -24.79 5.16 3.75
N GLN A 199 -23.92 4.31 3.19
CA GLN A 199 -22.60 3.98 3.75
C GLN A 199 -21.47 4.77 3.10
N ALA A 200 -21.80 5.69 2.20
CA ALA A 200 -20.80 6.50 1.52
C ALA A 200 -20.07 7.45 2.49
N VAL A 201 -18.78 7.61 2.25
CA VAL A 201 -17.98 8.60 2.94
C VAL A 201 -17.93 9.88 2.09
N ILE A 202 -18.32 11.00 2.69
CA ILE A 202 -18.27 12.31 2.04
C ILE A 202 -17.06 13.06 2.61
N GLU A 203 -16.08 13.35 1.77
CA GLU A 203 -14.85 14.03 2.16
C GLU A 203 -14.63 15.29 1.31
N GLU A 204 -14.02 16.30 1.91
CA GLU A 204 -13.48 17.44 1.17
C GLU A 204 -12.56 16.95 0.05
N TYR A 205 -12.72 17.52 -1.15
CA TYR A 205 -11.79 17.25 -2.24
C TYR A 205 -10.62 18.24 -2.21
N ILE A 206 -9.46 17.76 -1.82
CA ILE A 206 -8.26 18.59 -1.74
C ILE A 206 -7.73 18.89 -3.15
N ILE A 207 -7.80 20.15 -3.54
CA ILE A 207 -7.19 20.64 -4.78
C ILE A 207 -5.70 20.88 -4.52
N GLY A 208 -4.85 20.09 -5.14
CA GLY A 208 -3.40 20.17 -4.97
C GLY A 208 -2.63 19.20 -5.87
N ALA A 209 -1.32 19.32 -5.84
CA ALA A 209 -0.43 18.36 -6.49
C ALA A 209 -0.43 17.03 -5.72
N LYS A 210 -0.91 15.96 -6.37
CA LYS A 210 -0.99 14.63 -5.74
C LYS A 210 0.36 13.95 -5.74
N PHE A 211 0.74 13.38 -4.58
CA PHE A 211 1.95 12.61 -4.37
C PHE A 211 1.66 11.41 -3.47
N ASN A 212 2.35 10.31 -3.75
CA ASN A 212 2.55 9.22 -2.80
C ASN A 212 3.97 9.41 -2.24
N ALA A 213 4.11 9.66 -0.95
CA ALA A 213 5.39 9.70 -0.27
C ALA A 213 5.69 8.30 0.28
N ASN A 214 6.76 7.67 -0.20
CA ASN A 214 7.11 6.30 0.12
C ASN A 214 8.24 6.28 1.14
N PHE A 215 8.02 5.60 2.26
CA PHE A 215 8.91 5.54 3.39
C PHE A 215 9.30 4.12 3.75
N PHE A 216 10.41 4.01 4.49
CA PHE A 216 10.78 2.81 5.21
C PHE A 216 11.11 3.16 6.65
N TRP A 217 10.46 2.53 7.62
CA TRP A 217 10.83 2.62 9.02
C TRP A 217 11.67 1.40 9.43
N SER A 218 12.88 1.65 9.94
CA SER A 218 13.75 0.63 10.50
C SER A 218 13.67 0.63 12.02
N PRO A 219 13.10 -0.40 12.67
CA PRO A 219 13.15 -0.51 14.12
C PRO A 219 14.55 -0.84 14.65
N LEU A 220 15.46 -1.35 13.79
CA LEU A 220 16.83 -1.69 14.16
C LEU A 220 17.74 -0.47 14.35
N SER A 221 17.54 0.55 13.53
CA SER A 221 18.31 1.81 13.60
C SER A 221 17.48 2.97 14.13
N GLU A 222 16.17 2.78 14.36
CA GLU A 222 15.23 3.84 14.74
C GLU A 222 15.25 5.03 13.76
N GLU A 223 15.37 4.74 12.46
CA GLU A 223 15.46 5.73 11.40
C GLU A 223 14.35 5.58 10.39
N LEU A 224 13.89 6.73 9.89
CA LEU A 224 12.98 6.86 8.76
C LEU A 224 13.75 7.17 7.49
N ASP A 225 13.57 6.33 6.46
CA ASP A 225 14.06 6.60 5.11
C ASP A 225 12.91 7.11 4.23
N LEU A 226 13.18 8.10 3.40
CA LEU A 226 12.32 8.51 2.30
C LEU A 226 12.83 7.85 1.02
N LEU A 227 12.09 6.86 0.50
CA LEU A 227 12.45 6.20 -0.74
C LEU A 227 12.24 7.09 -1.95
N GLY A 228 11.18 7.89 -1.94
CA GLY A 228 10.86 8.80 -3.02
C GLY A 228 9.38 9.05 -3.17
N PHE A 229 9.04 9.68 -4.26
CA PHE A 229 7.66 10.04 -4.58
C PHE A 229 7.24 9.43 -5.91
N ASP A 230 5.95 9.12 -6.00
CA ASP A 230 5.34 8.69 -7.25
C ASP A 230 3.94 9.28 -7.42
N LYS A 231 3.45 9.20 -8.64
CA LYS A 231 2.07 9.49 -9.03
C LYS A 231 1.48 8.28 -9.73
N ARG A 232 0.17 8.08 -9.56
CA ARG A 232 -0.55 7.02 -10.26
C ARG A 232 -0.86 7.41 -11.69
N VAL A 233 -0.74 6.45 -12.59
CA VAL A 233 -1.24 6.50 -13.97
C VAL A 233 -2.56 5.74 -13.99
N GLN A 234 -3.63 6.41 -14.43
CA GLN A 234 -5.00 5.89 -14.36
C GLN A 234 -5.67 5.96 -15.73
N THR A 235 -6.35 4.90 -16.16
CA THR A 235 -6.88 4.73 -17.52
C THR A 235 -7.61 5.95 -18.07
N ASP A 236 -8.84 6.18 -17.60
CA ASP A 236 -9.69 7.22 -18.23
C ASP A 236 -9.20 8.63 -17.93
N LEU A 237 -8.63 8.84 -16.73
CA LEU A 237 -8.16 10.18 -16.34
C LEU A 237 -7.04 10.66 -17.27
N ASP A 238 -6.01 9.82 -17.46
CA ASP A 238 -4.87 10.18 -18.31
C ASP A 238 -5.34 10.35 -19.79
N GLY A 239 -6.18 9.43 -20.29
CA GLY A 239 -6.71 9.55 -21.64
C GLY A 239 -7.63 10.76 -21.86
N ILE A 240 -8.43 11.14 -20.86
CA ILE A 240 -9.28 12.33 -20.95
C ILE A 240 -8.45 13.62 -20.96
N LEU A 241 -7.40 13.68 -20.14
CA LEU A 241 -6.55 14.87 -20.06
C LEU A 241 -5.78 15.18 -21.35
N ASP A 242 -5.59 14.17 -22.21
CA ASP A 242 -4.96 14.34 -23.53
C ASP A 242 -5.89 14.99 -24.58
N LEU A 243 -7.20 15.06 -24.29
CA LEU A 243 -8.17 15.68 -25.20
C LEU A 243 -8.16 17.22 -25.05
N PRO A 244 -8.54 17.96 -26.15
CA PRO A 244 -8.85 19.38 -26.02
C PRO A 244 -9.98 19.64 -25.00
N ALA A 245 -9.94 20.76 -24.30
CA ALA A 245 -10.89 21.05 -23.20
C ALA A 245 -12.37 20.99 -23.60
N ASN A 246 -12.72 21.44 -24.81
CA ASN A 246 -14.08 21.34 -25.36
C ASN A 246 -14.53 19.86 -25.48
N GLU A 247 -13.66 19.00 -25.99
CA GLU A 247 -13.94 17.56 -26.12
C GLU A 247 -14.12 16.88 -24.75
N GLN A 248 -13.29 17.26 -23.76
CA GLN A 248 -13.43 16.76 -22.39
C GLN A 248 -14.82 17.06 -21.81
N LEU A 249 -15.38 18.26 -22.06
CA LEU A 249 -16.70 18.68 -21.58
C LEU A 249 -17.85 17.96 -22.28
N GLU A 250 -17.66 17.53 -23.52
CA GLU A 250 -18.68 16.83 -24.33
C GLU A 250 -18.70 15.32 -24.04
N LEU A 251 -17.67 14.78 -23.40
CA LEU A 251 -17.54 13.37 -23.12
C LEU A 251 -18.68 12.85 -22.22
N LYS A 252 -19.47 11.90 -22.71
CA LYS A 252 -20.60 11.28 -21.99
C LYS A 252 -20.33 9.82 -21.63
N VAL A 253 -19.05 9.46 -21.41
CA VAL A 253 -18.69 8.10 -21.02
C VAL A 253 -18.58 7.98 -19.49
N PRO A 254 -19.05 6.89 -18.89
CA PRO A 254 -18.77 6.63 -17.48
C PRO A 254 -17.27 6.39 -17.29
N THR A 255 -16.63 7.23 -16.48
CA THR A 255 -15.20 7.14 -16.23
C THR A 255 -14.89 6.09 -15.16
N GLN A 256 -13.91 5.23 -15.45
CA GLN A 256 -13.34 4.25 -14.53
C GLN A 256 -11.83 4.52 -14.40
N ASN A 257 -11.41 5.10 -13.30
CA ASN A 257 -9.99 5.41 -13.06
C ASN A 257 -9.28 4.17 -12.48
N ILE A 258 -8.97 3.20 -13.34
CA ILE A 258 -8.21 1.99 -12.98
C ILE A 258 -6.73 2.34 -12.97
N GLU A 259 -6.06 2.06 -11.85
CA GLU A 259 -4.61 2.20 -11.74
C GLU A 259 -3.91 1.14 -12.59
N ILE A 260 -3.09 1.59 -13.54
CA ILE A 260 -2.32 0.73 -14.45
C ILE A 260 -0.81 0.85 -14.25
N GLY A 261 -0.35 1.81 -13.46
CA GLY A 261 1.06 2.03 -13.22
C GLY A 261 1.34 3.26 -12.38
N HIS A 262 2.63 3.51 -12.20
CA HIS A 262 3.16 4.62 -11.44
C HIS A 262 4.23 5.37 -12.23
N MET A 263 4.35 6.65 -11.96
CA MET A 263 5.38 7.54 -12.51
C MET A 263 6.16 8.14 -11.35
N GLY A 264 7.49 8.00 -11.35
CA GLY A 264 8.36 8.61 -10.38
C GLY A 264 8.38 10.13 -10.53
N VAL A 265 8.34 10.84 -9.41
CA VAL A 265 8.41 12.30 -9.36
C VAL A 265 9.34 12.74 -8.23
N THR A 266 9.79 14.00 -8.28
CA THR A 266 10.56 14.61 -7.20
C THR A 266 9.77 15.72 -6.54
N MET A 267 10.15 16.07 -5.32
CA MET A 267 9.61 17.20 -4.58
C MET A 267 10.69 18.25 -4.37
N ARG A 268 10.32 19.51 -4.26
CA ARG A 268 11.25 20.60 -3.92
C ARG A 268 11.85 20.33 -2.54
N GLU A 269 13.16 20.51 -2.39
CA GLU A 269 13.86 20.26 -1.12
C GLU A 269 13.26 21.04 0.05
N SER A 270 12.81 22.27 -0.18
CA SER A 270 12.14 23.10 0.84
C SER A 270 10.82 22.50 1.38
N GLN A 271 10.32 21.43 0.80
CA GLN A 271 9.10 20.73 1.25
C GLN A 271 9.42 19.37 1.91
N LEU A 272 10.66 18.90 1.85
CA LEU A 272 11.03 17.58 2.36
C LEU A 272 10.88 17.49 3.89
N GLU A 273 11.21 18.56 4.62
CA GLU A 273 11.07 18.61 6.08
C GLU A 273 9.63 18.29 6.51
N MET A 274 8.64 18.96 5.90
CA MET A 274 7.21 18.70 6.16
C MET A 274 6.82 17.24 5.90
N ILE A 275 7.41 16.62 4.88
CA ILE A 275 7.13 15.24 4.51
C ILE A 275 7.76 14.27 5.53
N PHE A 276 9.02 14.49 5.93
CA PHE A 276 9.68 13.70 6.98
C PHE A 276 8.94 13.79 8.30
N GLU A 277 8.59 15.00 8.75
CA GLU A 277 7.78 15.22 9.97
C GLU A 277 6.44 14.47 9.95
N ALA A 278 5.77 14.44 8.79
CA ALA A 278 4.53 13.67 8.66
C ALA A 278 4.80 12.16 8.81
N GLY A 279 5.85 11.64 8.17
CA GLY A 279 6.28 10.25 8.31
C GLY A 279 6.63 9.87 9.74
N GLU A 280 7.44 10.68 10.42
CA GLU A 280 7.85 10.46 11.82
C GLU A 280 6.65 10.47 12.77
N ARG A 281 5.76 11.45 12.65
CA ARG A 281 4.52 11.49 13.46
C ARG A 281 3.63 10.28 13.22
N PHE A 282 3.56 9.80 11.97
CA PHE A 282 2.81 8.58 11.65
C PHE A 282 3.45 7.35 12.33
N VAL A 283 4.77 7.19 12.27
CA VAL A 283 5.51 6.12 12.94
C VAL A 283 5.23 6.12 14.45
N GLU A 284 5.33 7.27 15.11
CA GLU A 284 5.08 7.39 16.55
C GLU A 284 3.62 7.05 16.93
N ALA A 285 2.65 7.49 16.13
CA ALA A 285 1.26 7.10 16.31
C ALA A 285 1.07 5.58 16.17
N CYS A 286 1.72 4.96 15.17
CA CYS A 286 1.68 3.51 14.98
C CYS A 286 2.31 2.74 16.15
N LYS A 287 3.44 3.19 16.68
CA LYS A 287 4.07 2.56 17.85
C LYS A 287 3.13 2.56 19.06
N LYS A 288 2.47 3.68 19.29
CA LYS A 288 1.54 3.83 20.41
C LYS A 288 0.27 2.99 20.24
N GLU A 289 -0.29 2.98 19.06
CA GLU A 289 -1.62 2.42 18.82
C GLU A 289 -1.59 0.93 18.43
N TYR A 290 -0.52 0.47 17.81
CA TYR A 290 -0.30 -0.90 17.33
C TYR A 290 1.11 -1.41 17.64
N PRO A 291 1.53 -1.55 18.91
CA PRO A 291 2.87 -2.04 19.24
C PRO A 291 3.24 -3.34 18.48
N PRO A 292 4.44 -3.44 17.92
CA PRO A 292 5.59 -2.53 18.01
C PRO A 292 5.58 -1.33 17.06
N GLY A 293 4.48 -1.06 16.38
CA GLY A 293 4.32 -0.01 15.40
C GLY A 293 4.47 -0.51 13.97
N ILE A 294 4.61 0.43 13.04
CA ILE A 294 4.92 0.10 11.66
C ILE A 294 6.38 -0.36 11.57
N ILE A 295 6.63 -1.34 10.73
CA ILE A 295 7.96 -1.88 10.43
C ILE A 295 8.08 -1.98 8.92
N GLY A 296 9.16 -1.46 8.36
CA GLY A 296 9.40 -1.54 6.93
C GLY A 296 8.65 -0.49 6.12
N LEU A 297 8.21 -0.89 4.94
CA LEU A 297 7.63 0.01 3.93
C LEU A 297 6.22 0.49 4.27
N PHE A 298 6.00 1.77 4.06
CA PHE A 298 4.66 2.37 4.05
C PHE A 298 4.62 3.58 3.12
N ALA A 299 3.42 3.99 2.71
CA ALA A 299 3.24 5.21 1.93
C ALA A 299 2.13 6.08 2.49
N LEU A 300 2.39 7.39 2.53
CA LEU A 300 1.40 8.43 2.79
C LEU A 300 0.96 9.02 1.45
N GLN A 301 -0.29 8.82 1.07
CA GLN A 301 -0.84 9.27 -0.20
C GLN A 301 -1.63 10.55 0.04
N GLY A 302 -1.24 11.61 -0.64
CA GLY A 302 -1.78 12.92 -0.33
C GLY A 302 -1.68 13.93 -1.46
N ALA A 303 -1.96 15.17 -1.12
CA ALA A 303 -1.82 16.31 -2.00
C ALA A 303 -1.19 17.50 -1.29
N VAL A 304 -0.29 18.19 -1.98
CA VAL A 304 0.26 19.46 -1.52
C VAL A 304 -0.56 20.58 -2.15
N THR A 305 -1.18 21.40 -1.30
CA THR A 305 -2.04 22.52 -1.72
C THR A 305 -1.23 23.75 -2.15
N LYS A 306 -1.92 24.77 -2.67
CA LYS A 306 -1.30 26.08 -3.02
C LYS A 306 -0.61 26.76 -1.82
N ASP A 307 -1.07 26.49 -0.60
CA ASP A 307 -0.51 27.02 0.64
C ASP A 307 0.60 26.11 1.19
N LEU A 308 1.12 25.22 0.35
CA LEU A 308 2.21 24.27 0.63
C LEU A 308 1.93 23.36 1.85
N LYS A 309 0.68 23.00 2.09
CA LYS A 309 0.27 22.07 3.15
C LYS A 309 0.06 20.68 2.56
N PHE A 310 0.59 19.67 3.22
CA PHE A 310 0.42 18.28 2.83
C PHE A 310 -0.78 17.65 3.54
N TYR A 311 -1.81 17.34 2.76
CA TYR A 311 -3.00 16.61 3.20
C TYR A 311 -2.89 15.15 2.81
N VAL A 312 -3.04 14.24 3.76
CA VAL A 312 -3.02 12.79 3.52
C VAL A 312 -4.44 12.24 3.55
N PHE A 313 -4.81 11.49 2.52
CA PHE A 313 -6.15 10.91 2.37
C PHE A 313 -6.16 9.38 2.27
N ASP A 314 -4.99 8.75 2.18
CA ASP A 314 -4.86 7.29 2.14
C ASP A 314 -3.47 6.86 2.64
N VAL A 315 -3.38 5.67 3.24
CA VAL A 315 -2.13 5.08 3.75
C VAL A 315 -2.00 3.65 3.27
N SER A 316 -0.81 3.28 2.81
CA SER A 316 -0.45 1.89 2.54
C SER A 316 0.53 1.41 3.62
N PRO A 317 0.13 0.56 4.59
CA PRO A 317 1.01 0.07 5.65
C PRO A 317 1.79 -1.21 5.26
N ARG A 318 2.20 -1.32 4.02
CA ARG A 318 2.88 -2.48 3.39
C ARG A 318 3.66 -2.01 2.17
N VAL A 319 4.30 -2.93 1.44
CA VAL A 319 5.00 -2.58 0.19
C VAL A 319 4.07 -1.87 -0.80
N PRO A 320 4.29 -0.60 -1.09
CA PRO A 320 3.51 0.13 -2.09
C PRO A 320 3.86 -0.29 -3.51
N GLY A 321 3.01 0.03 -4.48
CA GLY A 321 3.22 -0.29 -5.90
C GLY A 321 4.07 0.75 -6.62
N CYS A 322 5.31 0.96 -6.20
CA CYS A 322 6.14 2.05 -6.71
C CYS A 322 7.56 1.64 -7.14
N PRO A 323 7.74 0.59 -7.99
CA PRO A 323 9.07 0.18 -8.44
C PRO A 323 9.82 1.29 -9.20
N CYS A 324 9.09 2.26 -9.75
CA CYS A 324 9.67 3.39 -10.44
C CYS A 324 10.58 4.27 -9.57
N VAL A 325 10.42 4.26 -8.24
CA VAL A 325 11.27 5.10 -7.38
C VAL A 325 12.72 4.63 -7.33
N GLU A 326 13.03 3.35 -7.60
CA GLU A 326 14.41 2.87 -7.64
C GLU A 326 15.25 3.63 -8.69
N PRO A 327 14.88 3.65 -9.97
CA PRO A 327 15.68 4.34 -11.00
C PRO A 327 15.46 5.86 -11.04
N THR A 328 14.38 6.38 -10.46
CA THR A 328 14.02 7.80 -10.61
C THR A 328 14.17 8.64 -9.36
N SER A 329 14.25 8.01 -8.17
CA SER A 329 14.36 8.73 -6.91
C SER A 329 15.81 8.96 -6.52
N PRO A 330 16.21 10.21 -6.24
CA PRO A 330 17.57 10.49 -5.79
C PRO A 330 17.77 10.29 -4.28
N TYR A 331 16.68 10.23 -3.48
CA TYR A 331 16.77 10.37 -2.01
C TYR A 331 17.52 9.23 -1.33
N MET A 332 17.28 8.00 -1.74
CA MET A 332 18.02 6.85 -1.20
C MET A 332 19.48 6.88 -1.63
N LYS A 333 19.76 7.32 -2.86
CA LYS A 333 21.12 7.49 -3.36
C LYS A 333 21.89 8.56 -2.57
N TYR A 334 21.24 9.64 -2.16
CA TYR A 334 21.86 10.64 -1.29
C TYR A 334 22.28 10.06 0.06
N LYS A 335 21.47 9.17 0.64
CA LYS A 335 21.75 8.54 1.94
C LYS A 335 22.76 7.39 1.84
N TYR A 336 22.63 6.52 0.84
CA TYR A 336 23.38 5.26 0.74
C TYR A 336 24.54 5.30 -0.25
N GLY A 337 24.60 6.29 -1.15
CA GLY A 337 25.60 6.39 -2.19
C GLY A 337 25.34 5.54 -3.45
N PHE A 338 24.27 4.76 -3.46
CA PHE A 338 23.82 3.92 -4.57
C PHE A 338 22.29 3.82 -4.61
N GLU A 339 21.74 3.33 -5.72
CA GLU A 339 20.31 3.15 -5.91
C GLU A 339 19.79 2.06 -4.96
N VAL A 340 18.73 2.41 -4.21
CA VAL A 340 18.02 1.50 -3.30
C VAL A 340 16.53 1.63 -3.54
N GLY A 341 15.96 0.65 -4.20
CA GLY A 341 14.52 0.54 -4.38
C GLY A 341 13.82 -0.05 -3.15
N PRO A 342 12.49 -0.03 -3.14
CA PRO A 342 11.69 -0.58 -2.04
C PRO A 342 12.03 -2.04 -1.71
N GLY A 343 12.13 -2.90 -2.72
CA GLY A 343 12.48 -4.32 -2.52
C GLY A 343 13.88 -4.50 -1.94
N ARG A 344 14.87 -3.73 -2.44
CA ARG A 344 16.24 -3.78 -1.91
C ARG A 344 16.32 -3.28 -0.47
N ARG A 345 15.59 -2.19 -0.15
CA ARG A 345 15.58 -1.67 1.23
C ARG A 345 15.00 -2.68 2.22
N VAL A 346 13.95 -3.41 1.82
CA VAL A 346 13.40 -4.55 2.57
C VAL A 346 14.45 -5.61 2.83
N ALA A 347 15.15 -6.05 1.78
CA ALA A 347 16.18 -7.07 1.89
C ALA A 347 17.37 -6.63 2.75
N MET A 348 17.78 -5.38 2.65
CA MET A 348 18.81 -4.79 3.52
C MET A 348 18.43 -4.88 5.01
N GLU A 349 17.16 -4.63 5.35
CA GLU A 349 16.67 -4.71 6.72
C GLU A 349 16.70 -6.16 7.24
N ILE A 350 16.19 -7.10 6.43
CA ILE A 350 16.25 -8.54 6.79
C ILE A 350 17.69 -8.95 7.00
N LYS A 351 18.61 -8.58 6.10
CA LYS A 351 20.05 -8.91 6.20
C LYS A 351 20.69 -8.33 7.46
N ARG A 352 20.36 -7.09 7.81
CA ARG A 352 20.82 -6.45 9.06
C ARG A 352 20.29 -7.18 10.30
N ALA A 353 19.00 -7.51 10.29
CA ALA A 353 18.35 -8.23 11.37
C ALA A 353 18.97 -9.60 11.59
N VAL A 354 19.21 -10.35 10.51
CA VAL A 354 19.88 -11.67 10.54
C VAL A 354 21.29 -11.55 11.14
N LYS A 355 22.10 -10.63 10.61
CA LYS A 355 23.48 -10.42 11.10
C LYS A 355 23.55 -10.01 12.58
N ALA A 356 22.54 -9.29 13.06
CA ALA A 356 22.45 -8.83 14.44
C ALA A 356 21.79 -9.86 15.40
N GLY A 357 21.28 -10.99 14.88
CA GLY A 357 20.47 -11.95 15.67
C GLY A 357 19.13 -11.36 16.12
N LYS A 358 18.59 -10.39 15.37
CA LYS A 358 17.38 -9.62 15.71
C LYS A 358 16.25 -9.81 14.69
N LEU A 359 16.21 -10.95 14.01
CA LEU A 359 15.18 -11.17 12.99
C LEU A 359 13.75 -11.07 13.57
N ALA A 360 13.57 -11.48 14.83
CA ALA A 360 12.29 -11.35 15.53
C ALA A 360 11.83 -9.90 15.75
N ASP A 361 12.74 -8.91 15.69
CA ASP A 361 12.39 -7.49 15.87
C ASP A 361 11.76 -6.88 14.62
N VAL A 362 11.93 -7.50 13.44
CA VAL A 362 11.45 -6.98 12.17
C VAL A 362 10.31 -7.80 11.55
N VAL A 363 9.96 -8.95 12.17
CA VAL A 363 8.88 -9.82 11.70
C VAL A 363 7.80 -10.02 12.76
N THR A 364 6.62 -10.40 12.29
CA THR A 364 5.50 -10.77 13.18
C THR A 364 4.90 -12.10 12.75
#